data_ef527d2f819a10cdd10ded82416d4c73
#
_entry.id   ef527d2f819a10cdd10ded82416d4c73
#
_cell.length_a   1.000
_cell.length_b   1.000
_cell.length_c   1.000
_cell.angle_alpha   90.00
_cell.angle_beta   90.00
_cell.angle_gamma   90.00
#
_symmetry.space_group_name_H-M   'P 1'
#
loop_
_entity.id
_entity.type
_entity.pdbx_description
1 polymer ?
#
loop_
_entity_poly.entity_id
_entity_poly.type
_entity_poly.pdbx_seq_one_letter_code
_entity_poly.pdbx_strand_id
1 'polypeptide(L)'
;ASSDSITGKIVIVLAGLMFAALLIYSILYPLFGKQKSMVSIQMHPEIAGIAHIEIPQYQKIAVALDFSENDTKLLAAAIGQSKENSEFILIHIVESASAILLGDQTADYETQKDNERLEFYVNELKQKGFIAKGILGFRNSAKEIVRIVKSENSDMLVVGAHGHAGLKDFIYGETVNAVRHELKIPVLVVSL
;
A
#
# COMPACT_ATOMS: atom_id res chain seq x y z
N ALA A 1 -9.07 -20.62 -79.16
CA ALA A 1 -8.13 -21.59 -78.54
C ALA A 1 -6.75 -20.94 -78.17
N SER A 2 -6.40 -19.77 -78.69
CA SER A 2 -5.09 -19.11 -78.38
C SER A 2 -5.09 -18.24 -77.17
N SER A 3 -6.23 -17.59 -76.84
CA SER A 3 -6.36 -16.66 -75.72
C SER A 3 -6.25 -17.31 -74.34
N ASP A 4 -6.88 -18.47 -74.18
CA ASP A 4 -6.89 -19.19 -72.89
C ASP A 4 -5.53 -19.73 -72.48
N SER A 5 -4.68 -20.04 -73.49
CA SER A 5 -3.28 -20.46 -73.22
C SER A 5 -2.38 -19.31 -72.73
N ILE A 6 -2.62 -18.10 -73.17
CA ILE A 6 -1.84 -16.92 -72.78
C ILE A 6 -2.27 -16.51 -71.38
N THR A 7 -3.56 -16.47 -71.08
CA THR A 7 -4.12 -16.13 -69.78
C THR A 7 -3.61 -17.12 -68.71
N GLY A 8 -3.62 -18.44 -69.00
CA GLY A 8 -3.08 -19.48 -68.10
C GLY A 8 -1.59 -19.27 -67.78
N LYS A 9 -0.79 -18.93 -68.80
CA LYS A 9 0.64 -18.64 -68.56
C LYS A 9 0.89 -17.42 -67.72
N ILE A 10 0.07 -16.33 -67.89
CA ILE A 10 0.19 -15.14 -67.06
C ILE A 10 -0.17 -15.45 -65.59
N VAL A 11 -1.22 -16.23 -65.35
CA VAL A 11 -1.61 -16.61 -63.98
C VAL A 11 -0.52 -17.44 -63.29
N ILE A 12 0.08 -18.35 -64.01
CA ILE A 12 1.20 -19.17 -63.43
C ILE A 12 2.41 -18.29 -63.11
N VAL A 13 2.75 -17.35 -63.97
CA VAL A 13 3.88 -16.43 -63.69
C VAL A 13 3.62 -15.52 -62.51
N LEU A 14 2.38 -15.00 -62.41
CA LEU A 14 1.98 -14.13 -61.27
C LEU A 14 1.97 -14.94 -59.96
N ALA A 15 1.46 -16.16 -59.97
CA ALA A 15 1.50 -17.05 -58.81
C ALA A 15 2.94 -17.38 -58.39
N GLY A 16 3.83 -17.62 -59.34
CA GLY A 16 5.27 -17.87 -59.07
C GLY A 16 5.96 -16.64 -58.48
N LEU A 17 5.65 -15.43 -58.96
CA LEU A 17 6.19 -14.18 -58.44
C LEU A 17 5.70 -13.92 -57.00
N MET A 18 4.41 -14.16 -56.72
CA MET A 18 3.84 -14.03 -55.41
C MET A 18 4.44 -15.02 -54.43
N PHE A 19 4.66 -16.24 -54.82
CA PHE A 19 5.30 -17.27 -54.01
C PHE A 19 6.76 -16.88 -53.70
N ALA A 20 7.53 -16.43 -54.70
CA ALA A 20 8.88 -15.92 -54.50
C ALA A 20 8.96 -14.73 -53.54
N ALA A 21 8.01 -13.78 -53.64
CA ALA A 21 7.93 -12.67 -52.73
C ALA A 21 7.63 -13.10 -51.29
N LEU A 22 6.74 -14.09 -51.09
CA LEU A 22 6.47 -14.65 -49.75
C LEU A 22 7.69 -15.39 -49.17
N LEU A 23 8.45 -16.09 -49.96
CA LEU A 23 9.68 -16.74 -49.53
C LEU A 23 10.73 -15.69 -49.09
N ILE A 24 10.94 -14.66 -49.93
CA ILE A 24 11.86 -13.56 -49.61
C ILE A 24 11.39 -12.86 -48.30
N TYR A 25 10.11 -12.58 -48.16
CA TYR A 25 9.55 -11.99 -46.94
C TYR A 25 9.79 -12.87 -45.71
N SER A 26 9.55 -14.18 -45.82
CA SER A 26 9.77 -15.14 -44.73
C SER A 26 11.23 -15.22 -44.29
N ILE A 27 12.18 -15.12 -45.24
CA ILE A 27 13.61 -15.16 -44.95
C ILE A 27 14.07 -13.82 -44.31
N LEU A 28 13.54 -12.70 -44.82
CA LEU A 28 13.95 -11.37 -44.36
C LEU A 28 13.20 -10.93 -43.08
N TYR A 29 12.03 -11.47 -42.82
CA TYR A 29 11.21 -11.10 -41.65
C TYR A 29 11.97 -11.15 -40.31
N PRO A 30 12.72 -12.21 -39.97
CA PRO A 30 13.49 -12.23 -38.73
C PRO A 30 14.62 -11.18 -38.68
N LEU A 31 15.12 -10.70 -39.84
CA LEU A 31 16.14 -9.65 -39.90
C LEU A 31 15.56 -8.26 -39.63
N PHE A 32 14.27 -8.03 -39.96
CA PHE A 32 13.54 -6.80 -39.68
C PHE A 32 12.75 -6.84 -38.39
N GLY A 33 12.61 -8.02 -37.77
CA GLY A 33 12.06 -8.14 -36.43
C GLY A 33 12.91 -7.30 -35.47
N LYS A 34 12.30 -6.28 -34.82
CA LYS A 34 12.96 -5.52 -33.77
C LYS A 34 13.60 -6.52 -32.79
N GLN A 35 14.93 -6.52 -32.72
CA GLN A 35 15.62 -7.19 -31.61
C GLN A 35 14.93 -6.72 -30.34
N LYS A 36 14.26 -7.65 -29.64
CA LYS A 36 13.85 -7.39 -28.27
C LYS A 36 15.11 -6.93 -27.57
N SER A 37 15.11 -5.67 -27.12
CA SER A 37 16.19 -5.13 -26.33
C SER A 37 16.53 -6.20 -25.29
N MET A 38 17.76 -6.68 -25.30
CA MET A 38 18.23 -7.55 -24.22
C MET A 38 17.89 -6.81 -22.94
N VAL A 39 17.05 -7.45 -22.11
CA VAL A 39 16.78 -6.94 -20.78
C VAL A 39 18.14 -6.72 -20.17
N SER A 40 18.53 -5.47 -20.00
CA SER A 40 19.72 -5.13 -19.25
C SER A 40 19.51 -5.77 -17.88
N ILE A 41 20.20 -6.88 -17.65
CA ILE A 41 20.29 -7.45 -16.31
C ILE A 41 21.03 -6.38 -15.53
N GLN A 42 20.26 -5.59 -14.80
CA GLN A 42 20.83 -4.61 -13.88
C GLN A 42 21.51 -5.45 -12.79
N MET A 43 22.82 -5.64 -12.95
CA MET A 43 23.60 -6.27 -11.88
C MET A 43 23.43 -5.42 -10.65
N HIS A 44 23.00 -6.04 -9.56
CA HIS A 44 22.95 -5.36 -8.28
C HIS A 44 24.33 -4.77 -8.00
N PRO A 45 24.42 -3.51 -7.57
CA PRO A 45 25.70 -2.94 -7.20
C PRO A 45 26.37 -3.83 -6.16
N GLU A 46 27.69 -3.91 -6.20
CA GLU A 46 28.46 -4.65 -5.20
C GLU A 46 27.98 -4.28 -3.80
N ILE A 47 27.79 -5.30 -2.95
CA ILE A 47 27.23 -5.14 -1.60
C ILE A 47 28.10 -4.12 -0.86
N ALA A 48 27.58 -2.92 -0.68
CA ALA A 48 28.14 -1.98 0.25
C ALA A 48 28.06 -2.64 1.64
N GLY A 49 29.21 -2.79 2.31
CA GLY A 49 29.25 -3.45 3.61
C GLY A 49 28.24 -2.80 4.58
N ILE A 50 27.55 -3.62 5.34
CA ILE A 50 26.55 -3.21 6.37
C ILE A 50 27.23 -2.59 7.62
N ALA A 51 28.40 -2.00 7.47
CA ALA A 51 29.24 -1.51 8.58
C ALA A 51 28.61 -0.40 9.42
N HIS A 52 27.58 0.28 8.90
CA HIS A 52 26.90 1.38 9.59
C HIS A 52 25.37 1.22 9.51
N ILE A 53 24.82 0.32 10.33
CA ILE A 53 23.38 0.24 10.52
C ILE A 53 23.00 1.18 11.65
N GLU A 54 22.33 2.26 11.34
CA GLU A 54 21.67 3.09 12.36
C GLU A 54 20.34 2.45 12.76
N ILE A 55 20.19 2.14 14.03
CA ILE A 55 18.91 1.63 14.56
C ILE A 55 17.96 2.80 14.70
N PRO A 56 16.85 2.86 13.94
CA PRO A 56 15.91 3.95 14.04
C PRO A 56 15.27 3.98 15.42
N GLN A 57 15.12 5.18 15.97
CA GLN A 57 14.47 5.41 17.25
C GLN A 57 13.29 6.35 17.06
N TYR A 58 12.11 5.89 17.43
CA TYR A 58 10.88 6.64 17.23
C TYR A 58 10.51 7.45 18.47
N GLN A 59 10.24 8.73 18.27
CA GLN A 59 9.87 9.69 19.32
C GLN A 59 8.36 9.77 19.50
N LYS A 60 7.62 9.75 18.37
CA LYS A 60 6.17 9.87 18.34
C LYS A 60 5.55 8.76 17.52
N ILE A 61 4.98 7.79 18.20
CA ILE A 61 4.40 6.60 17.58
C ILE A 61 2.89 6.75 17.53
N ALA A 62 2.32 6.87 16.31
CA ALA A 62 0.90 6.82 16.10
C ALA A 62 0.41 5.37 16.06
N VAL A 63 -0.73 5.09 16.68
CA VAL A 63 -1.36 3.76 16.70
C VAL A 63 -2.83 3.90 16.33
N ALA A 64 -3.24 3.29 15.22
CA ALA A 64 -4.63 3.28 14.80
C ALA A 64 -5.38 2.12 15.44
N LEU A 65 -6.35 2.43 16.30
CA LEU A 65 -7.16 1.48 17.07
C LEU A 65 -8.56 1.36 16.48
N ASP A 66 -9.14 0.16 16.52
CA ASP A 66 -10.51 -0.13 16.09
C ASP A 66 -11.40 -0.61 17.25
N PHE A 67 -10.89 -0.57 18.48
CA PHE A 67 -11.52 -1.05 19.69
C PHE A 67 -11.87 -2.55 19.67
N SER A 68 -11.14 -3.34 18.90
CA SER A 68 -11.23 -4.79 18.88
C SER A 68 -10.37 -5.43 19.98
N GLU A 69 -10.54 -6.73 20.16
CA GLU A 69 -9.71 -7.54 21.06
C GLU A 69 -8.21 -7.52 20.67
N ASN A 70 -7.92 -7.12 19.46
CA ASN A 70 -6.58 -7.10 18.92
C ASN A 70 -5.77 -5.83 19.23
N ASP A 71 -6.41 -4.79 19.76
CA ASP A 71 -5.76 -3.53 20.13
C ASP A 71 -4.59 -3.74 21.10
N THR A 72 -4.71 -4.73 21.99
CA THR A 72 -3.63 -5.11 22.89
C THR A 72 -2.37 -5.55 22.15
N LYS A 73 -2.52 -6.29 21.03
CA LYS A 73 -1.39 -6.71 20.18
C LYS A 73 -0.77 -5.51 19.48
N LEU A 74 -1.61 -4.59 18.99
CA LEU A 74 -1.15 -3.35 18.36
C LEU A 74 -0.35 -2.49 19.33
N LEU A 75 -0.87 -2.27 20.53
CA LEU A 75 -0.19 -1.51 21.56
C LEU A 75 1.11 -2.16 21.99
N ALA A 76 1.13 -3.49 22.16
CA ALA A 76 2.35 -4.23 22.48
C ALA A 76 3.41 -4.09 21.37
N ALA A 77 3.01 -4.18 20.10
CA ALA A 77 3.91 -3.97 18.97
C ALA A 77 4.46 -2.53 18.93
N ALA A 78 3.62 -1.53 19.20
CA ALA A 78 4.02 -0.13 19.27
C ALA A 78 5.01 0.13 20.42
N ILE A 79 4.73 -0.42 21.61
CA ILE A 79 5.62 -0.33 22.77
C ILE A 79 6.99 -0.96 22.45
N GLY A 80 7.00 -2.09 21.73
CA GLY A 80 8.24 -2.74 21.31
C GLY A 80 9.12 -1.89 20.37
N GLN A 81 8.57 -0.87 19.74
CA GLN A 81 9.29 0.09 18.87
C GLN A 81 9.67 1.39 19.60
N SER A 82 9.15 1.58 20.81
CA SER A 82 9.39 2.80 21.57
C SER A 82 10.75 2.81 22.26
N LYS A 83 11.17 3.99 22.61
CA LYS A 83 12.30 4.25 23.50
C LYS A 83 11.83 5.03 24.74
N GLU A 84 12.78 5.31 25.64
CA GLU A 84 12.52 6.19 26.77
C GLU A 84 11.97 7.55 26.31
N ASN A 85 10.89 8.00 26.93
CA ASN A 85 10.16 9.23 26.61
C ASN A 85 9.49 9.28 25.24
N SER A 86 9.24 8.15 24.58
CA SER A 86 8.39 8.12 23.38
C SER A 86 6.95 8.50 23.73
N GLU A 87 6.33 9.30 22.87
CA GLU A 87 4.92 9.70 22.96
C GLU A 87 4.06 8.80 22.06
N PHE A 88 2.98 8.27 22.60
CA PHE A 88 2.00 7.49 21.85
C PHE A 88 0.80 8.36 21.47
N ILE A 89 0.49 8.39 20.17
CA ILE A 89 -0.69 9.06 19.62
C ILE A 89 -1.71 7.98 19.26
N LEU A 90 -2.68 7.75 20.13
CA LEU A 90 -3.74 6.77 19.88
C LEU A 90 -4.81 7.41 19.00
N ILE A 91 -5.10 6.80 17.85
CA ILE A 91 -6.04 7.31 16.84
C ILE A 91 -7.19 6.33 16.73
N HIS A 92 -8.41 6.81 16.88
CA HIS A 92 -9.60 6.05 16.52
C HIS A 92 -10.46 6.86 15.54
N ILE A 93 -11.04 6.19 14.55
CA ILE A 93 -11.89 6.83 13.54
C ILE A 93 -13.34 6.46 13.80
N VAL A 94 -14.14 7.46 14.11
CA VAL A 94 -15.59 7.29 14.36
C VAL A 94 -16.30 7.07 13.03
N GLU A 95 -17.00 5.95 12.90
CA GLU A 95 -17.68 5.51 11.68
C GLU A 95 -19.21 5.72 11.72
N SER A 96 -19.75 6.45 12.69
CA SER A 96 -21.19 6.70 12.76
C SER A 96 -21.71 7.51 11.56
N ALA A 97 -22.97 7.32 11.20
CA ALA A 97 -23.60 8.04 10.09
C ALA A 97 -23.59 9.56 10.31
N SER A 98 -23.76 10.01 11.55
CA SER A 98 -23.69 11.42 11.94
C SER A 98 -22.24 11.96 11.81
N ALA A 99 -21.23 11.19 12.21
CA ALA A 99 -19.83 11.56 12.05
C ALA A 99 -19.43 11.67 10.57
N ILE A 100 -19.97 10.82 9.70
CA ILE A 100 -19.74 10.88 8.26
C ILE A 100 -20.29 12.18 7.65
N LEU A 101 -21.46 12.64 8.11
CA LEU A 101 -22.13 13.83 7.59
C LEU A 101 -21.62 15.13 8.21
N LEU A 102 -21.43 15.17 9.53
CA LEU A 102 -21.15 16.38 10.31
C LEU A 102 -19.69 16.50 10.73
N GLY A 103 -18.93 15.40 10.68
CA GLY A 103 -17.53 15.36 11.08
C GLY A 103 -17.34 15.61 12.58
N ASP A 104 -16.31 16.37 12.92
CA ASP A 104 -15.92 16.69 14.28
C ASP A 104 -16.93 17.51 15.10
N GLN A 105 -17.97 18.03 14.44
CA GLN A 105 -19.07 18.73 15.12
C GLN A 105 -20.12 17.76 15.72
N THR A 106 -19.90 16.47 15.57
CA THR A 106 -20.82 15.45 16.04
C THR A 106 -20.63 15.20 17.53
N ALA A 107 -21.62 15.55 18.34
CA ALA A 107 -21.67 15.25 19.78
C ALA A 107 -22.70 14.15 20.06
N ASP A 108 -22.70 13.08 19.27
CA ASP A 108 -23.58 11.96 19.46
C ASP A 108 -23.07 10.97 20.52
N TYR A 109 -23.93 10.07 20.92
CA TYR A 109 -23.66 9.10 21.98
C TYR A 109 -22.51 8.12 21.58
N GLU A 110 -22.37 7.79 20.29
CA GLU A 110 -21.30 6.91 19.81
C GLU A 110 -19.94 7.60 19.90
N THR A 111 -19.85 8.84 19.44
CA THR A 111 -18.63 9.65 19.55
C THR A 111 -18.19 9.80 21.01
N GLN A 112 -19.16 10.03 21.92
CA GLN A 112 -18.82 10.12 23.34
C GLN A 112 -18.27 8.80 23.89
N LYS A 113 -18.89 7.66 23.55
CA LYS A 113 -18.39 6.33 23.96
C LYS A 113 -17.01 6.01 23.39
N ASP A 114 -16.78 6.34 22.15
CA ASP A 114 -15.48 6.11 21.52
C ASP A 114 -14.40 6.97 22.16
N ASN A 115 -14.73 8.22 22.53
CA ASN A 115 -13.85 9.06 23.30
C ASN A 115 -13.53 8.49 24.69
N GLU A 116 -14.54 8.00 25.40
CA GLU A 116 -14.36 7.37 26.72
C GLU A 116 -13.43 6.13 26.64
N ARG A 117 -13.60 5.31 25.60
CA ARG A 117 -12.73 4.15 25.34
C ARG A 117 -11.30 4.57 25.01
N LEU A 118 -11.15 5.57 24.16
CA LEU A 118 -9.84 6.08 23.77
C LEU A 118 -9.08 6.63 24.99
N GLU A 119 -9.75 7.40 25.82
CA GLU A 119 -9.22 7.92 27.08
C GLU A 119 -8.85 6.80 28.06
N PHE A 120 -9.62 5.72 28.11
CA PHE A 120 -9.26 4.55 28.88
C PHE A 120 -7.92 3.96 28.46
N TYR A 121 -7.66 3.74 27.15
CA TYR A 121 -6.37 3.26 26.66
C TYR A 121 -5.23 4.25 26.94
N VAL A 122 -5.49 5.54 26.78
CA VAL A 122 -4.51 6.59 27.12
C VAL A 122 -4.11 6.51 28.59
N ASN A 123 -5.09 6.37 29.49
CA ASN A 123 -4.83 6.29 30.91
C ASN A 123 -4.08 5.01 31.31
N GLU A 124 -4.40 3.86 30.69
CA GLU A 124 -3.67 2.61 30.88
C GLU A 124 -2.19 2.75 30.49
N LEU A 125 -1.89 3.42 29.39
CA LEU A 125 -0.51 3.69 28.98
C LEU A 125 0.20 4.64 29.96
N LYS A 126 -0.48 5.70 30.40
CA LYS A 126 0.06 6.64 31.40
C LYS A 126 0.38 5.97 32.72
N GLN A 127 -0.51 5.06 33.21
CA GLN A 127 -0.28 4.29 34.42
C GLN A 127 0.95 3.36 34.32
N LYS A 128 1.27 2.91 33.10
CA LYS A 128 2.49 2.13 32.82
C LYS A 128 3.73 3.00 32.61
N GLY A 129 3.62 4.32 32.78
CA GLY A 129 4.74 5.26 32.69
C GLY A 129 5.00 5.81 31.28
N PHE A 130 4.10 5.54 30.32
CA PHE A 130 4.23 6.07 28.95
C PHE A 130 3.59 7.47 28.82
N ILE A 131 4.12 8.27 27.90
CA ILE A 131 3.47 9.51 27.47
C ILE A 131 2.46 9.14 26.39
N ALA A 132 1.19 9.47 26.58
CA ALA A 132 0.14 9.12 25.63
C ALA A 132 -0.95 10.18 25.54
N LYS A 133 -1.53 10.32 24.34
CA LYS A 133 -2.76 11.10 24.10
C LYS A 133 -3.64 10.40 23.08
N GLY A 134 -4.94 10.67 23.14
CA GLY A 134 -5.94 10.16 22.22
C GLY A 134 -6.42 11.24 21.24
N ILE A 135 -6.70 10.84 20.00
CA ILE A 135 -7.30 11.71 18.98
C ILE A 135 -8.37 10.93 18.23
N LEU A 136 -9.59 11.46 18.25
CA LEU A 136 -10.66 10.97 17.39
C LEU A 136 -10.54 11.59 16.01
N GLY A 137 -10.68 10.74 14.99
CA GLY A 137 -10.82 11.16 13.62
C GLY A 137 -12.25 10.88 13.11
N PHE A 138 -12.61 11.47 11.98
CA PHE A 138 -13.94 11.39 11.42
C PHE A 138 -13.89 11.18 9.92
N ARG A 139 -14.94 10.57 9.34
CA ARG A 139 -15.10 10.38 7.89
C ARG A 139 -14.21 9.25 7.32
N ASN A 140 -13.39 9.56 6.32
CA ASN A 140 -12.58 8.56 5.63
C ASN A 140 -11.36 8.15 6.46
N SER A 141 -11.33 6.91 6.92
CA SER A 141 -10.33 6.37 7.84
C SER A 141 -8.89 6.59 7.36
N ALA A 142 -8.58 6.27 6.10
CA ALA A 142 -7.22 6.41 5.59
C ALA A 142 -6.75 7.88 5.54
N LYS A 143 -7.59 8.77 5.01
CA LYS A 143 -7.27 10.20 4.89
C LYS A 143 -7.12 10.85 6.25
N GLU A 144 -7.96 10.48 7.19
CA GLU A 144 -7.98 11.06 8.52
C GLU A 144 -6.78 10.58 9.36
N ILE A 145 -6.43 9.30 9.29
CA ILE A 145 -5.19 8.78 9.88
C ILE A 145 -3.98 9.54 9.34
N VAL A 146 -3.87 9.69 8.02
CA VAL A 146 -2.78 10.44 7.39
C VAL A 146 -2.74 11.89 7.87
N ARG A 147 -3.91 12.56 7.95
CA ARG A 147 -4.01 13.94 8.45
C ARG A 147 -3.50 14.05 9.88
N ILE A 148 -3.95 13.18 10.77
CA ILE A 148 -3.58 13.17 12.19
C ILE A 148 -2.07 12.88 12.33
N VAL A 149 -1.55 11.84 11.68
CA VAL A 149 -0.14 11.48 11.70
C VAL A 149 0.75 12.65 11.28
N LYS A 150 0.36 13.36 10.21
CA LYS A 150 1.08 14.56 9.74
C LYS A 150 0.97 15.74 10.70
N SER A 151 -0.23 16.04 11.23
CA SER A 151 -0.45 17.15 12.14
C SER A 151 0.29 16.98 13.47
N GLU A 152 0.40 15.74 13.93
CA GLU A 152 1.11 15.40 15.17
C GLU A 152 2.62 15.24 14.98
N ASN A 153 3.11 15.29 13.73
CA ASN A 153 4.50 15.00 13.38
C ASN A 153 4.96 13.65 13.93
N SER A 154 4.11 12.62 13.78
CA SER A 154 4.50 11.26 14.15
C SER A 154 5.59 10.75 13.22
N ASP A 155 6.56 10.03 13.76
CA ASP A 155 7.70 9.48 13.03
C ASP A 155 7.58 7.97 12.77
N MET A 156 6.54 7.34 13.30
CA MET A 156 6.12 5.98 12.99
C MET A 156 4.60 5.84 13.12
N LEU A 157 4.02 4.96 12.30
CA LEU A 157 2.63 4.54 12.42
C LEU A 157 2.53 3.03 12.60
N VAL A 158 1.68 2.59 13.54
CA VAL A 158 1.32 1.18 13.76
C VAL A 158 -0.15 0.99 13.41
N VAL A 159 -0.45 0.03 12.54
CA VAL A 159 -1.82 -0.29 12.09
C VAL A 159 -2.06 -1.79 12.14
N GLY A 160 -3.30 -2.19 12.38
CA GLY A 160 -3.73 -3.57 12.26
C GLY A 160 -4.09 -3.94 10.81
N ALA A 161 -3.77 -5.16 10.41
CA ALA A 161 -4.30 -5.77 9.22
C ALA A 161 -5.20 -6.94 9.62
N HIS A 162 -6.51 -6.81 9.37
CA HIS A 162 -7.44 -7.92 9.50
C HIS A 162 -7.34 -8.80 8.26
N GLY A 163 -6.88 -10.04 8.43
CA GLY A 163 -6.98 -11.05 7.40
C GLY A 163 -8.44 -11.55 7.36
N HIS A 164 -9.25 -11.06 6.44
CA HIS A 164 -10.53 -11.71 6.17
C HIS A 164 -10.27 -13.11 5.63
N ALA A 165 -10.63 -14.13 6.41
CA ALA A 165 -10.60 -15.53 5.99
C ALA A 165 -11.56 -15.74 4.82
N GLY A 166 -11.10 -15.56 3.58
CA GLY A 166 -11.91 -15.77 2.38
C GLY A 166 -11.38 -15.24 1.06
N LEU A 167 -10.48 -14.28 1.07
CA LEU A 167 -9.89 -13.74 -0.16
C LEU A 167 -8.36 -13.88 -0.08
N LYS A 168 -7.84 -14.89 -0.75
CA LYS A 168 -6.40 -15.25 -0.77
C LYS A 168 -5.47 -14.21 -1.40
N ASP A 169 -5.98 -13.08 -1.90
CA ASP A 169 -5.21 -12.18 -2.74
C ASP A 169 -5.18 -10.70 -2.30
N PHE A 170 -5.74 -10.34 -1.13
CA PHE A 170 -5.67 -8.96 -0.63
C PHE A 170 -4.97 -8.91 0.73
N ILE A 171 -3.65 -8.84 0.68
CA ILE A 171 -2.78 -8.91 1.86
C ILE A 171 -2.86 -7.69 2.76
N TYR A 172 -3.38 -6.56 2.28
CA TYR A 172 -3.51 -5.33 3.06
C TYR A 172 -4.85 -4.65 2.75
N GLY A 173 -5.65 -4.33 3.78
CA GLY A 173 -6.90 -3.58 3.63
C GLY A 173 -6.70 -2.23 2.91
N GLU A 174 -7.76 -1.69 2.32
CA GLU A 174 -7.70 -0.42 1.57
C GLU A 174 -7.07 0.72 2.38
N THR A 175 -7.37 0.78 3.69
CA THR A 175 -6.81 1.78 4.61
C THR A 175 -5.29 1.68 4.71
N VAL A 176 -4.73 0.48 4.89
CA VAL A 176 -3.28 0.26 5.01
C VAL A 176 -2.57 0.64 3.72
N ASN A 177 -3.12 0.25 2.56
CA ASN A 177 -2.56 0.60 1.26
C ASN A 177 -2.55 2.11 1.03
N ALA A 178 -3.67 2.78 1.27
CA ALA A 178 -3.77 4.23 1.09
C ALA A 178 -2.80 5.00 2.01
N VAL A 179 -2.76 4.63 3.29
CA VAL A 179 -1.86 5.23 4.28
C VAL A 179 -0.40 5.08 3.90
N ARG A 180 0.01 3.88 3.48
CA ARG A 180 1.40 3.59 3.07
C ARG A 180 1.86 4.43 1.86
N HIS A 181 0.96 4.73 0.93
CA HIS A 181 1.28 5.55 -0.23
C HIS A 181 1.41 7.04 0.09
N GLU A 182 0.72 7.52 1.12
CA GLU A 182 0.68 8.95 1.47
C GLU A 182 1.68 9.36 2.56
N LEU A 183 2.12 8.42 3.40
CA LEU A 183 3.10 8.69 4.45
C LEU A 183 4.52 8.34 3.99
N LYS A 184 5.47 9.18 4.39
CA LYS A 184 6.91 8.96 4.16
C LYS A 184 7.64 8.45 5.41
N ILE A 185 6.90 8.06 6.42
CA ILE A 185 7.41 7.47 7.66
C ILE A 185 7.22 5.95 7.64
N PRO A 186 7.96 5.19 8.43
CA PRO A 186 7.73 3.76 8.61
C PRO A 186 6.30 3.45 9.07
N VAL A 187 5.70 2.43 8.45
CA VAL A 187 4.38 1.91 8.82
C VAL A 187 4.55 0.45 9.22
N LEU A 188 4.34 0.15 10.49
CA LEU A 188 4.31 -1.22 11.01
C LEU A 188 2.89 -1.77 10.88
N VAL A 189 2.77 -2.83 10.10
CA VAL A 189 1.49 -3.54 9.91
C VAL A 189 1.50 -4.79 10.77
N VAL A 190 0.58 -4.89 11.72
CA VAL A 190 0.45 -6.02 12.63
C VAL A 190 -0.68 -6.93 12.14
N SER A 191 -0.37 -8.19 11.86
CA SER A 191 -1.39 -9.21 11.53
C SER A 191 -2.17 -9.58 12.80
N LEU A 192 -3.49 -9.47 12.72
CA LEU A 192 -4.42 -9.62 13.83
C LEU A 192 -5.19 -10.94 13.75
#